data_a0bc1e454684b5dd8e8e209f44d836f7
#
_entry.id   a0bc1e454684b5dd8e8e209f44d836f7
#
_cell.length_a   1.000
_cell.length_b   1.000
_cell.length_c   1.000
_cell.angle_alpha   90.00
_cell.angle_beta   90.00
_cell.angle_gamma   90.00
#
_symmetry.space_group_name_H-M   'P 1'
#
loop_
_entity.id
_entity.type
_entity.pdbx_description
1 polymer ?
#
loop_
_entity_poly.entity_id
_entity_poly.type
_entity_poly.pdbx_seq_one_letter_code
_entity_poly.pdbx_strand_id
1 'polypeptide(L)'
;AIEEALSNAVYHKGYDEREPIEVRIETDRIIIVSHPGADRSISSENLREFRVHSRRYRNRRIGEFLKEMHLTEGRNTGFRKIRNALRNNGSPDPLFETDEVRTYFTTTLYIHPDFDTHQSSEAINEDVGNNVGDLSEIETEVLTAIRGEPHLSAKKIASQIGVTDRTVERAIQMLKQKQYIRREGSTRGKWIVLK
;
A
#
# COMPACT_ATOMS: atom_id res chain seq x y z
N ALA A 1 -6.01 4.68 -8.83
CA ALA A 1 -7.06 4.40 -7.83
C ALA A 1 -6.91 5.31 -6.62
N ILE A 2 -5.78 5.23 -5.91
CA ILE A 2 -5.54 5.99 -4.64
C ILE A 2 -5.71 7.50 -4.84
N GLU A 3 -5.08 8.09 -5.83
CA GLU A 3 -5.19 9.52 -6.15
C GLU A 3 -6.64 9.96 -6.34
N GLU A 4 -7.43 9.22 -7.14
CA GLU A 4 -8.84 9.52 -7.36
C GLU A 4 -9.67 9.37 -6.07
N ALA A 5 -9.37 8.35 -5.23
CA ALA A 5 -10.06 8.15 -3.97
C ALA A 5 -9.77 9.29 -2.96
N LEU A 6 -8.52 9.74 -2.89
CA LEU A 6 -8.12 10.88 -2.04
C LEU A 6 -8.71 12.19 -2.56
N SER A 7 -8.69 12.43 -3.87
CA SER A 7 -9.30 13.61 -4.49
C SER A 7 -10.80 13.66 -4.21
N ASN A 8 -11.49 12.53 -4.28
CA ASN A 8 -12.90 12.44 -3.92
C ASN A 8 -13.13 12.74 -2.43
N ALA A 9 -12.31 12.19 -1.54
CA ALA A 9 -12.41 12.46 -0.11
C ALA A 9 -12.25 13.97 0.19
N VAL A 10 -11.25 14.62 -0.40
CA VAL A 10 -11.01 16.08 -0.28
C VAL A 10 -12.16 16.88 -0.89
N TYR A 11 -12.64 16.48 -2.05
CA TYR A 11 -13.69 17.20 -2.78
C TYR A 11 -15.04 17.19 -2.04
N HIS A 12 -15.33 16.08 -1.35
CA HIS A 12 -16.63 15.86 -0.68
C HIS A 12 -16.59 16.06 0.83
N LYS A 13 -15.43 16.34 1.44
CA LYS A 13 -15.32 16.62 2.87
C LYS A 13 -16.24 17.79 3.31
N GLY A 14 -16.84 17.66 4.48
CA GLY A 14 -17.46 18.76 5.23
C GLY A 14 -16.34 19.51 5.99
N TYR A 15 -15.96 20.70 5.52
CA TYR A 15 -14.90 21.48 6.17
C TYR A 15 -15.35 22.26 7.38
N ASP A 16 -16.63 22.26 7.67
CA ASP A 16 -17.29 22.72 8.88
C ASP A 16 -17.22 21.67 10.02
N GLU A 17 -16.95 20.41 9.67
CA GLU A 17 -16.76 19.32 10.61
C GLU A 17 -15.29 19.18 11.02
N ARG A 18 -15.07 18.78 12.29
CA ARG A 18 -13.71 18.68 12.86
C ARG A 18 -12.97 17.40 12.44
N GLU A 19 -13.70 16.36 12.06
CA GLU A 19 -13.16 15.05 11.71
C GLU A 19 -12.23 15.17 10.48
N PRO A 20 -10.97 14.73 10.60
CA PRO A 20 -10.04 14.75 9.47
C PRO A 20 -10.42 13.67 8.43
N ILE A 21 -9.84 13.79 7.23
CA ILE A 21 -9.76 12.63 6.33
C ILE A 21 -8.72 11.68 6.93
N GLU A 22 -9.12 10.45 7.14
CA GLU A 22 -8.26 9.41 7.69
C GLU A 22 -7.85 8.44 6.57
N VAL A 23 -6.57 8.08 6.52
CA VAL A 23 -6.04 7.04 5.64
C VAL A 23 -5.40 5.97 6.50
N ARG A 24 -5.98 4.78 6.49
CA ARG A 24 -5.45 3.60 7.17
C ARG A 24 -4.85 2.65 6.13
N ILE A 25 -3.63 2.22 6.37
CA ILE A 25 -2.94 1.23 5.55
C ILE A 25 -2.85 -0.04 6.39
N GLU A 26 -3.60 -1.05 5.97
CA GLU A 26 -3.63 -2.37 6.59
C GLU A 26 -2.85 -3.38 5.73
N THR A 27 -2.70 -4.58 6.20
CA THR A 27 -1.91 -5.61 5.52
C THR A 27 -2.49 -5.99 4.15
N ASP A 28 -3.82 -5.98 4.02
CA ASP A 28 -4.55 -6.43 2.82
C ASP A 28 -5.31 -5.31 2.10
N ARG A 29 -5.35 -4.09 2.66
CA ARG A 29 -6.15 -2.98 2.12
C ARG A 29 -5.66 -1.60 2.53
N ILE A 30 -6.13 -0.60 1.78
CA ILE A 30 -6.07 0.81 2.16
C ILE A 30 -7.49 1.29 2.37
N ILE A 31 -7.77 1.92 3.51
CA ILE A 31 -9.07 2.47 3.85
C ILE A 31 -8.96 3.99 3.93
N ILE A 32 -9.80 4.69 3.19
CA ILE A 32 -9.90 6.16 3.21
C ILE A 32 -11.28 6.52 3.76
N VAL A 33 -11.30 7.23 4.89
CA VAL A 33 -12.53 7.68 5.56
C VAL A 33 -12.63 9.19 5.44
N SER A 34 -13.80 9.68 5.06
CA SER A 34 -14.12 11.11 5.03
C SER A 34 -15.50 11.40 5.64
N HIS A 35 -15.69 12.61 6.11
CA HIS A 35 -16.90 13.11 6.74
C HIS A 35 -17.44 14.35 6.02
N PRO A 36 -18.77 14.51 5.96
CA PRO A 36 -19.81 13.52 6.22
C PRO A 36 -19.92 12.46 5.12
N GLY A 37 -20.89 11.57 5.26
CA GLY A 37 -21.14 10.50 4.29
C GLY A 37 -21.61 10.98 2.92
N ALA A 38 -21.91 10.04 2.03
CA ALA A 38 -22.40 10.31 0.68
C ALA A 38 -23.70 11.12 0.68
N ASP A 39 -23.93 11.91 -0.38
CA ASP A 39 -25.19 12.63 -0.57
C ASP A 39 -26.39 11.66 -0.48
N ARG A 40 -27.46 12.09 0.16
CA ARG A 40 -28.68 11.26 0.37
C ARG A 40 -29.32 10.76 -0.93
N SER A 41 -29.04 11.40 -2.07
CA SER A 41 -29.47 10.93 -3.38
C SER A 41 -28.73 9.67 -3.87
N ILE A 42 -27.66 9.27 -3.18
CA ILE A 42 -26.85 8.10 -3.53
C ILE A 42 -27.26 6.96 -2.59
N SER A 43 -27.92 5.93 -3.11
CA SER A 43 -28.28 4.75 -2.33
C SER A 43 -27.06 3.84 -2.12
N SER A 44 -27.10 2.99 -1.09
CA SER A 44 -26.08 1.98 -0.86
C SER A 44 -25.98 0.97 -2.03
N GLU A 45 -27.09 0.72 -2.72
CA GLU A 45 -27.14 -0.09 -3.93
C GLU A 45 -26.37 0.58 -5.09
N ASN A 46 -26.57 1.89 -5.29
CA ASN A 46 -25.80 2.65 -6.30
C ASN A 46 -24.29 2.59 -6.05
N LEU A 47 -23.86 2.61 -4.79
CA LEU A 47 -22.46 2.48 -4.40
C LEU A 47 -21.93 1.09 -4.74
N ARG A 48 -22.67 0.02 -4.39
CA ARG A 48 -22.28 -1.37 -4.71
C ARG A 48 -22.21 -1.63 -6.21
N GLU A 49 -23.13 -1.05 -6.98
CA GLU A 49 -23.17 -1.21 -8.45
C GLU A 49 -22.24 -0.23 -9.19
N PHE A 50 -21.55 0.66 -8.48
CA PHE A 50 -20.72 1.72 -9.06
C PHE A 50 -21.50 2.66 -10.00
N ARG A 51 -22.81 2.82 -9.77
CA ARG A 51 -23.76 3.62 -10.55
C ARG A 51 -24.15 4.90 -9.82
N VAL A 52 -23.17 5.76 -9.58
CA VAL A 52 -23.43 7.05 -8.93
C VAL A 52 -23.71 8.11 -9.98
N HIS A 53 -24.89 8.69 -9.95
CA HIS A 53 -25.33 9.74 -10.90
C HIS A 53 -25.42 11.14 -10.26
N SER A 54 -25.15 11.26 -8.96
CA SER A 54 -25.19 12.55 -8.27
C SER A 54 -24.08 13.47 -8.73
N ARG A 55 -24.45 14.70 -9.09
CA ARG A 55 -23.52 15.78 -9.44
C ARG A 55 -23.48 16.87 -8.35
N ARG A 56 -23.87 16.54 -7.15
CA ARG A 56 -23.83 17.45 -6.02
C ARG A 56 -22.44 17.44 -5.42
N TYR A 57 -21.67 18.47 -5.73
CA TYR A 57 -20.33 18.67 -5.22
C TYR A 57 -20.37 19.60 -4.02
N ARG A 58 -19.82 19.18 -2.88
CA ARG A 58 -19.86 19.95 -1.64
C ARG A 58 -18.91 21.14 -1.71
N ASN A 59 -17.74 20.98 -2.25
CA ASN A 59 -16.70 22.00 -2.28
C ASN A 59 -16.31 22.36 -3.72
N ARG A 60 -17.15 23.17 -4.41
CA ARG A 60 -16.93 23.53 -5.82
C ARG A 60 -15.56 24.15 -6.10
N ARG A 61 -15.12 25.10 -5.27
CA ARG A 61 -13.81 25.78 -5.44
C ARG A 61 -12.65 24.82 -5.32
N ILE A 62 -12.72 23.87 -4.36
CA ILE A 62 -11.71 22.82 -4.24
C ILE A 62 -11.73 21.93 -5.49
N GLY A 63 -12.90 21.59 -5.99
CA GLY A 63 -13.03 20.81 -7.21
C GLY A 63 -12.47 21.50 -8.45
N GLU A 64 -12.66 22.81 -8.58
CA GLU A 64 -12.06 23.62 -9.65
C GLU A 64 -10.53 23.59 -9.54
N PHE A 65 -9.98 23.79 -8.33
CA PHE A 65 -8.55 23.72 -8.08
C PHE A 65 -7.96 22.33 -8.38
N LEU A 66 -8.61 21.25 -7.90
CA LEU A 66 -8.18 19.89 -8.22
C LEU A 66 -8.21 19.59 -9.72
N LYS A 67 -9.15 20.17 -10.44
CA LYS A 67 -9.24 20.05 -11.89
C LYS A 67 -8.09 20.79 -12.59
N GLU A 68 -7.74 22.00 -12.16
CA GLU A 68 -6.58 22.74 -12.67
C GLU A 68 -5.28 21.97 -12.44
N MET A 69 -5.16 21.28 -11.31
CA MET A 69 -4.04 20.41 -11.01
C MET A 69 -4.08 19.04 -11.73
N HIS A 70 -5.07 18.80 -12.58
CA HIS A 70 -5.30 17.52 -13.29
C HIS A 70 -5.56 16.32 -12.37
N LEU A 71 -5.91 16.53 -11.10
CA LEU A 71 -6.20 15.47 -10.12
C LEU A 71 -7.63 14.93 -10.23
N THR A 72 -8.55 15.68 -10.87
CA THR A 72 -9.91 15.22 -11.15
C THR A 72 -10.44 15.78 -12.46
N GLU A 73 -11.31 15.00 -13.13
CA GLU A 73 -11.94 15.47 -14.40
C GLU A 73 -13.32 16.13 -14.18
N GLY A 74 -13.90 16.05 -12.98
CA GLY A 74 -15.20 16.64 -12.67
C GLY A 74 -16.39 16.05 -13.45
N ARG A 75 -16.25 14.85 -14.03
CA ARG A 75 -17.24 14.21 -14.92
C ARG A 75 -18.04 13.09 -14.27
N ASN A 76 -18.01 12.95 -12.95
CA ASN A 76 -18.66 11.85 -12.22
C ASN A 76 -18.18 10.45 -12.66
N THR A 77 -16.91 10.33 -13.03
CA THR A 77 -16.28 9.08 -13.49
C THR A 77 -15.43 8.43 -12.42
N GLY A 78 -15.25 9.06 -11.24
CA GLY A 78 -14.30 8.68 -10.21
C GLY A 78 -14.45 7.23 -9.74
N PHE A 79 -15.66 6.79 -9.41
CA PHE A 79 -15.91 5.41 -8.99
C PHE A 79 -15.50 4.38 -10.04
N ARG A 80 -15.82 4.64 -11.32
CA ARG A 80 -15.42 3.77 -12.42
C ARG A 80 -13.92 3.81 -12.68
N LYS A 81 -13.29 4.96 -12.54
CA LYS A 81 -11.83 5.09 -12.66
C LYS A 81 -11.11 4.27 -11.60
N ILE A 82 -11.54 4.38 -10.35
CA ILE A 82 -10.98 3.61 -9.22
C ILE A 82 -11.12 2.11 -9.54
N ARG A 83 -12.32 1.65 -9.88
CA ARG A 83 -12.60 0.26 -10.20
C ARG A 83 -11.76 -0.25 -11.37
N ASN A 84 -11.73 0.49 -12.48
CA ASN A 84 -10.96 0.09 -13.66
C ASN A 84 -9.45 0.03 -13.37
N ALA A 85 -8.93 0.98 -12.60
CA ALA A 85 -7.52 0.98 -12.22
C ALA A 85 -7.15 -0.23 -11.37
N LEU A 86 -8.02 -0.63 -10.43
CA LEU A 86 -7.81 -1.84 -9.62
C LEU A 86 -7.91 -3.11 -10.48
N ARG A 87 -8.92 -3.21 -11.34
CA ARG A 87 -9.07 -4.35 -12.27
C ARG A 87 -7.89 -4.50 -13.22
N ASN A 88 -7.41 -3.40 -13.79
CA ASN A 88 -6.24 -3.41 -14.67
C ASN A 88 -4.96 -3.82 -13.91
N ASN A 89 -4.92 -3.59 -12.60
CA ASN A 89 -3.83 -4.05 -11.72
C ASN A 89 -4.02 -5.51 -11.26
N GLY A 90 -5.17 -6.15 -11.53
CA GLY A 90 -5.49 -7.47 -10.99
C GLY A 90 -5.97 -7.47 -9.54
N SER A 91 -6.17 -6.30 -8.94
CA SER A 91 -6.70 -6.17 -7.58
C SER A 91 -8.23 -6.38 -7.54
N PRO A 92 -8.79 -6.80 -6.38
CA PRO A 92 -10.24 -6.90 -6.20
C PRO A 92 -10.96 -5.56 -6.43
N ASP A 93 -12.26 -5.63 -6.73
CA ASP A 93 -13.10 -4.43 -6.85
C ASP A 93 -13.08 -3.63 -5.54
N PRO A 94 -13.11 -2.28 -5.61
CA PRO A 94 -13.15 -1.45 -4.41
C PRO A 94 -14.50 -1.57 -3.69
N LEU A 95 -14.52 -1.29 -2.39
CA LEU A 95 -15.75 -1.20 -1.62
C LEU A 95 -15.99 0.26 -1.22
N PHE A 96 -17.22 0.76 -1.45
CA PHE A 96 -17.68 2.07 -1.06
C PHE A 96 -18.83 1.96 -0.09
N GLU A 97 -18.70 2.56 1.08
CA GLU A 97 -19.67 2.44 2.15
C GLU A 97 -19.99 3.79 2.80
N THR A 98 -21.18 3.88 3.31
CA THR A 98 -21.65 4.98 4.14
C THR A 98 -22.75 4.45 5.05
N ASP A 99 -22.88 5.00 6.25
CA ASP A 99 -23.94 4.65 7.18
C ASP A 99 -25.31 5.26 6.76
N GLU A 100 -26.38 4.80 7.39
CA GLU A 100 -27.75 5.27 7.10
C GLU A 100 -27.95 6.76 7.41
N VAL A 101 -27.29 7.25 8.45
CA VAL A 101 -27.37 8.66 8.87
C VAL A 101 -26.38 9.56 8.13
N ARG A 102 -25.51 8.98 7.31
CA ARG A 102 -24.55 9.69 6.45
C ARG A 102 -23.50 10.48 7.22
N THR A 103 -22.95 9.89 8.26
CA THR A 103 -21.91 10.51 9.07
C THR A 103 -20.52 10.32 8.48
N TYR A 104 -20.29 9.24 7.75
CA TYR A 104 -19.00 8.97 7.12
C TYR A 104 -19.16 8.34 5.73
N PHE A 105 -18.12 8.46 4.95
CA PHE A 105 -17.92 7.75 3.68
C PHE A 105 -16.58 7.03 3.70
N THR A 106 -16.61 5.73 3.41
CA THR A 106 -15.42 4.88 3.38
C THR A 106 -15.14 4.38 1.96
N THR A 107 -13.89 4.49 1.55
CA THR A 107 -13.38 3.85 0.33
C THR A 107 -12.33 2.82 0.74
N THR A 108 -12.59 1.54 0.47
CA THR A 108 -11.67 0.44 0.71
C THR A 108 -11.08 -0.02 -0.61
N LEU A 109 -9.76 -0.01 -0.70
CA LEU A 109 -8.98 -0.45 -1.86
C LEU A 109 -8.17 -1.68 -1.44
N TYR A 110 -8.52 -2.84 -1.99
CA TYR A 110 -7.83 -4.09 -1.67
C TYR A 110 -6.50 -4.20 -2.41
N ILE A 111 -5.52 -4.79 -1.75
CA ILE A 111 -4.19 -5.05 -2.31
C ILE A 111 -4.29 -6.19 -3.34
N HIS A 112 -3.35 -6.21 -4.29
CA HIS A 112 -3.28 -7.28 -5.28
C HIS A 112 -3.05 -8.63 -4.59
N PRO A 113 -3.76 -9.72 -4.96
CA PRO A 113 -3.60 -11.02 -4.30
C PRO A 113 -2.16 -11.55 -4.28
N ASP A 114 -1.39 -11.31 -5.36
CA ASP A 114 0.00 -11.75 -5.41
C ASP A 114 0.92 -10.98 -4.44
N PHE A 115 0.47 -9.82 -3.93
CA PHE A 115 1.21 -9.10 -2.90
C PHE A 115 1.12 -9.83 -1.56
N ASP A 116 0.00 -10.47 -1.29
CA ASP A 116 -0.28 -11.18 -0.05
C ASP A 116 0.41 -12.56 0.00
N THR A 117 0.63 -13.19 -1.16
CA THR A 117 1.37 -14.47 -1.25
C THR A 117 2.84 -14.34 -0.86
N HIS A 118 3.41 -13.13 -0.92
CA HIS A 118 4.75 -12.85 -0.40
C HIS A 118 4.79 -12.56 1.10
N GLN A 119 3.63 -12.30 1.75
CA GLN A 119 3.52 -12.13 3.21
C GLN A 119 3.00 -13.39 3.92
N SER A 120 2.27 -14.26 3.24
CA SER A 120 1.70 -15.47 3.87
C SER A 120 2.73 -16.58 4.15
N SER A 121 3.98 -16.43 3.72
CA SER A 121 5.10 -17.22 4.24
C SER A 121 5.75 -16.63 5.51
N GLU A 122 5.32 -15.42 5.94
CA GLU A 122 5.81 -14.77 7.18
C GLU A 122 4.74 -14.58 8.26
N ALA A 123 3.47 -14.93 8.02
CA ALA A 123 2.37 -14.74 8.97
C ALA A 123 1.91 -16.04 9.65
N ILE A 124 2.82 -16.76 10.28
CA ILE A 124 2.49 -17.65 11.40
C ILE A 124 3.63 -17.49 12.40
N ASN A 125 3.54 -16.50 13.25
CA ASN A 125 3.94 -16.52 14.65
C ASN A 125 3.84 -15.10 15.22
N GLU A 126 2.61 -14.67 15.52
CA GLU A 126 2.42 -13.74 16.63
C GLU A 126 2.52 -14.54 17.92
N ASP A 127 3.74 -14.77 18.34
CA ASP A 127 4.01 -14.97 19.76
C ASP A 127 4.90 -13.82 20.22
N VAL A 128 4.32 -12.99 21.07
CA VAL A 128 4.99 -11.90 21.76
C VAL A 128 5.98 -12.50 22.73
N GLY A 129 7.20 -12.68 22.30
CA GLY A 129 8.28 -13.17 23.14
C GLY A 129 9.63 -12.83 22.53
N ASN A 130 10.30 -11.82 23.12
CA ASN A 130 11.72 -11.51 23.01
C ASN A 130 12.56 -12.59 22.32
N ASN A 131 12.90 -12.39 21.02
CA ASN A 131 14.06 -13.04 20.43
C ASN A 131 14.90 -12.02 19.69
N VAL A 132 15.84 -11.45 20.42
CA VAL A 132 17.01 -10.76 19.91
C VAL A 132 17.93 -11.85 19.34
N GLY A 133 17.84 -12.11 18.01
CA GLY A 133 18.83 -12.97 17.38
C GLY A 133 18.40 -13.84 16.21
N ASP A 134 17.11 -13.99 15.90
CA ASP A 134 16.71 -14.87 14.80
C ASP A 134 16.71 -14.14 13.45
N LEU A 135 17.48 -14.72 12.52
CA LEU A 135 17.51 -14.36 11.12
C LEU A 135 16.36 -15.07 10.40
N SER A 136 15.70 -14.38 9.47
CA SER A 136 14.75 -15.04 8.56
C SER A 136 15.47 -16.07 7.68
N GLU A 137 14.73 -17.00 7.07
CA GLU A 137 15.29 -18.03 6.19
C GLU A 137 16.12 -17.41 5.06
N ILE A 138 15.58 -16.37 4.41
CA ILE A 138 16.28 -15.61 3.35
C ILE A 138 17.51 -14.89 3.89
N GLU A 139 17.43 -14.28 5.07
CA GLU A 139 18.61 -13.64 5.70
C GLU A 139 19.70 -14.68 6.02
N THR A 140 19.32 -15.88 6.43
CA THR A 140 20.24 -17.00 6.69
C THR A 140 20.89 -17.49 5.40
N GLU A 141 20.13 -17.66 4.33
CA GLU A 141 20.66 -18.06 3.02
C GLU A 141 21.60 -17.02 2.44
N VAL A 142 21.23 -15.74 2.49
CA VAL A 142 22.08 -14.61 2.06
C VAL A 142 23.36 -14.55 2.89
N LEU A 143 23.27 -14.74 4.22
CA LEU A 143 24.42 -14.76 5.10
C LEU A 143 25.34 -15.95 4.79
N THR A 144 24.79 -17.11 4.49
CA THR A 144 25.53 -18.32 4.09
C THR A 144 26.24 -18.12 2.75
N ALA A 145 25.56 -17.53 1.75
CA ALA A 145 26.16 -17.19 0.46
C ALA A 145 27.33 -16.20 0.63
N ILE A 146 27.17 -15.18 1.48
CA ILE A 146 28.20 -14.19 1.78
C ILE A 146 29.39 -14.82 2.52
N ARG A 147 29.16 -15.79 3.42
CA ARG A 147 30.24 -16.54 4.10
C ARG A 147 31.06 -17.38 3.14
N GLY A 148 30.38 -17.99 2.15
CA GLY A 148 31.08 -18.80 1.13
C GLY A 148 31.89 -17.93 0.18
N GLU A 149 31.33 -16.84 -0.31
CA GLU A 149 31.99 -15.92 -1.25
C GLU A 149 31.78 -14.46 -0.88
N PRO A 150 32.69 -13.82 -0.13
CA PRO A 150 32.56 -12.45 0.36
C PRO A 150 32.48 -11.34 -0.71
N HIS A 151 32.74 -11.66 -1.95
CA HIS A 151 32.74 -10.69 -3.07
C HIS A 151 31.48 -10.75 -3.94
N LEU A 152 30.50 -11.58 -3.57
CA LEU A 152 29.26 -11.72 -4.32
C LEU A 152 28.47 -10.41 -4.37
N SER A 153 27.96 -10.09 -5.56
CA SER A 153 26.97 -9.03 -5.73
C SER A 153 25.57 -9.54 -5.38
N ALA A 154 24.67 -8.64 -5.00
CA ALA A 154 23.27 -8.99 -4.71
C ALA A 154 22.63 -9.79 -5.85
N LYS A 155 22.90 -9.42 -7.10
CA LYS A 155 22.42 -10.13 -8.30
C LYS A 155 22.91 -11.58 -8.39
N LYS A 156 24.17 -11.85 -8.05
CA LYS A 156 24.70 -13.22 -8.04
C LYS A 156 24.13 -14.05 -6.91
N ILE A 157 23.96 -13.46 -5.72
CA ILE A 157 23.30 -14.11 -4.58
C ILE A 157 21.86 -14.46 -4.96
N ALA A 158 21.11 -13.52 -5.56
CA ALA A 158 19.74 -13.73 -6.02
C ALA A 158 19.62 -14.93 -6.99
N SER A 159 20.55 -15.03 -7.93
CA SER A 159 20.59 -16.16 -8.87
C SER A 159 20.92 -17.49 -8.19
N GLN A 160 21.74 -17.50 -7.13
CA GLN A 160 22.11 -18.72 -6.38
C GLN A 160 20.96 -19.26 -5.53
N ILE A 161 20.22 -18.36 -4.85
CA ILE A 161 19.16 -18.75 -3.93
C ILE A 161 17.74 -18.74 -4.58
N GLY A 162 17.66 -18.38 -5.87
CA GLY A 162 16.42 -18.47 -6.63
C GLY A 162 15.39 -17.37 -6.33
N VAL A 163 15.83 -16.21 -5.83
CA VAL A 163 14.95 -15.06 -5.49
C VAL A 163 15.28 -13.84 -6.34
N THR A 164 14.48 -12.76 -6.19
CA THR A 164 14.73 -11.51 -6.93
C THR A 164 15.90 -10.70 -6.33
N ASP A 165 16.58 -9.90 -7.16
CA ASP A 165 17.65 -8.98 -6.72
C ASP A 165 17.17 -8.08 -5.56
N ARG A 166 15.93 -7.60 -5.66
CA ARG A 166 15.30 -6.72 -4.65
C ARG A 166 15.11 -7.40 -3.29
N THR A 167 14.78 -8.70 -3.31
CA THR A 167 14.65 -9.51 -2.09
C THR A 167 16.00 -9.63 -1.37
N VAL A 168 17.07 -9.90 -2.13
CA VAL A 168 18.41 -9.98 -1.57
C VAL A 168 18.92 -8.63 -1.07
N GLU A 169 18.66 -7.54 -1.77
CA GLU A 169 19.02 -6.20 -1.32
C GLU A 169 18.36 -5.86 0.01
N ARG A 170 17.08 -6.22 0.19
CA ARG A 170 16.35 -6.04 1.44
C ARG A 170 16.96 -6.87 2.57
N ALA A 171 17.24 -8.15 2.33
CA ALA A 171 17.88 -9.04 3.30
C ALA A 171 19.27 -8.52 3.71
N ILE A 172 20.08 -8.04 2.77
CA ILE A 172 21.37 -7.41 3.04
C ILE A 172 21.20 -6.16 3.91
N GLN A 173 20.18 -5.35 3.67
CA GLN A 173 19.91 -4.17 4.47
C GLN A 173 19.55 -4.55 5.92
N MET A 174 18.71 -5.56 6.11
CA MET A 174 18.35 -6.07 7.43
C MET A 174 19.55 -6.68 8.17
N LEU A 175 20.37 -7.48 7.48
CA LEU A 175 21.60 -8.05 8.05
C LEU A 175 22.59 -6.96 8.49
N LYS A 176 22.67 -5.84 7.77
CA LYS A 176 23.46 -4.66 8.20
C LYS A 176 22.88 -4.02 9.44
N GLN A 177 21.56 -3.79 9.50
CA GLN A 177 20.88 -3.20 10.66
C GLN A 177 21.05 -4.08 11.90
N LYS A 178 20.95 -5.40 11.76
CA LYS A 178 21.17 -6.38 12.82
C LYS A 178 22.65 -6.60 13.15
N GLN A 179 23.58 -5.91 12.48
CA GLN A 179 25.03 -6.00 12.66
C GLN A 179 25.62 -7.41 12.41
N TYR A 180 25.03 -8.17 11.49
CA TYR A 180 25.58 -9.47 11.06
C TYR A 180 26.64 -9.32 9.98
N ILE A 181 26.51 -8.31 9.12
CA ILE A 181 27.44 -8.05 8.02
C ILE A 181 27.82 -6.57 7.92
N ARG A 182 29.02 -6.33 7.43
CA ARG A 182 29.52 -5.01 7.05
C ARG A 182 30.16 -5.06 5.68
N ARG A 183 30.07 -4.02 4.89
CA ARG A 183 30.80 -3.90 3.64
C ARG A 183 32.10 -3.10 3.86
N GLU A 184 33.20 -3.65 3.42
CA GLU A 184 34.51 -2.99 3.44
C GLU A 184 34.96 -2.70 2.01
N GLY A 185 35.35 -1.44 1.74
CA GLY A 185 35.75 -0.95 0.41
C GLY A 185 34.58 -0.35 -0.39
N SER A 186 34.92 0.36 -1.49
CA SER A 186 33.96 1.06 -2.34
C SER A 186 33.32 0.14 -3.41
N THR A 187 33.51 0.40 -4.68
CA THR A 187 32.84 -0.25 -5.82
C THR A 187 33.10 -1.76 -5.97
N ARG A 188 34.25 -2.28 -5.48
CA ARG A 188 34.63 -3.71 -5.44
C ARG A 188 34.84 -4.23 -4.02
N GLY A 189 34.12 -3.67 -3.04
CA GLY A 189 34.26 -4.04 -1.65
C GLY A 189 33.81 -5.48 -1.36
N LYS A 190 34.38 -6.07 -0.28
CA LYS A 190 33.99 -7.38 0.24
C LYS A 190 33.02 -7.24 1.40
N TRP A 191 32.20 -8.26 1.61
CA TRP A 191 31.39 -8.41 2.80
C TRP A 191 32.19 -8.99 3.96
N ILE A 192 32.04 -8.43 5.13
CA ILE A 192 32.62 -8.96 6.37
C ILE A 192 31.46 -9.44 7.23
N VAL A 193 31.47 -10.69 7.62
CA VAL A 193 30.54 -11.27 8.57
C VAL A 193 31.03 -10.95 9.99
N LEU A 194 30.15 -10.41 10.85
CA LEU A 194 30.49 -9.94 12.20
C LEU A 194 30.01 -10.90 13.30
N LYS A 195 28.97 -11.74 12.99
CA LYS A 195 28.39 -12.73 13.91
C LYS A 195 28.23 -14.07 13.24
#